data_dbcf39c58c17f5f7c004f0b82c77aa4e
#
_entry.id   dbcf39c58c17f5f7c004f0b82c77aa4e
#
_cell.length_a   1.000
_cell.length_b   1.000
_cell.length_c   1.000
_cell.angle_alpha   90.00
_cell.angle_beta   90.00
_cell.angle_gamma   90.00
#
_symmetry.space_group_name_H-M   'P 1'
#
loop_
_entity.id
_entity.type
_entity.pdbx_description
1 polymer ?
#
loop_
_entity_poly.entity_id
_entity_poly.type
_entity_poly.pdbx_seq_one_letter_code
_entity_poly.pdbx_strand_id
1 'polypeptide(L)'
;MKSVSIKDYDNSWYRPGGAVKRLLWYFVNVLFFLNPFNPFSGIKVRLLRLFGAQVGVGVNIKPNVNIKYPWLLEIGDYSWIGENVWIDNLVQVTIGTNVCISQGAMLLCGNHNYKLPTFDLIVKPIIIENG
;
A
#
# COMPACT_ATOMS: atom_id res chain seq x y z
N MET A 1 -10.64 16.25 -28.76
CA MET A 1 -10.57 15.36 -27.59
C MET A 1 -11.74 15.66 -26.67
N LYS A 2 -12.45 14.63 -26.23
CA LYS A 2 -13.53 14.79 -25.25
C LYS A 2 -12.94 15.13 -23.88
N SER A 3 -13.57 16.05 -23.15
CA SER A 3 -13.15 16.36 -21.79
C SER A 3 -13.46 15.21 -20.82
N VAL A 4 -12.63 15.06 -19.80
CA VAL A 4 -12.86 14.10 -18.73
C VAL A 4 -14.08 14.52 -17.90
N SER A 5 -14.93 13.57 -17.55
CA SER A 5 -16.04 13.74 -16.64
C SER A 5 -15.87 12.87 -15.40
N ILE A 6 -15.37 13.46 -14.33
CA ILE A 6 -15.11 12.73 -13.08
C ILE A 6 -16.42 12.19 -12.48
N LYS A 7 -17.53 12.88 -12.67
CA LYS A 7 -18.82 12.42 -12.15
C LYS A 7 -19.28 11.12 -12.80
N ASP A 8 -18.80 10.80 -13.99
CA ASP A 8 -19.13 9.58 -14.72
C ASP A 8 -18.11 8.46 -14.46
N TYR A 9 -17.14 8.73 -13.57
CA TYR A 9 -16.13 7.75 -13.19
C TYR A 9 -16.78 6.57 -12.48
N ASP A 10 -16.43 5.35 -12.92
CA ASP A 10 -16.93 4.11 -12.35
C ASP A 10 -15.77 3.12 -12.19
N ASN A 11 -15.50 2.73 -10.94
CA ASN A 11 -14.52 1.70 -10.60
C ASN A 11 -15.17 0.47 -9.95
N SER A 12 -16.46 0.26 -10.18
CA SER A 12 -17.22 -0.83 -9.56
C SER A 12 -16.66 -2.21 -9.89
N TRP A 13 -15.93 -2.35 -10.99
CA TRP A 13 -15.23 -3.59 -11.35
C TRP A 13 -14.07 -3.89 -10.40
N TYR A 14 -13.53 -2.88 -9.72
CA TYR A 14 -12.40 -3.02 -8.81
C TYR A 14 -12.89 -3.43 -7.42
N ARG A 15 -12.45 -4.57 -6.94
CA ARG A 15 -12.88 -5.13 -5.65
C ARG A 15 -11.68 -5.57 -4.83
N PRO A 16 -11.08 -4.68 -4.03
CA PRO A 16 -9.85 -4.96 -3.30
C PRO A 16 -10.03 -5.81 -2.05
N GLY A 17 -11.25 -6.17 -1.69
CA GLY A 17 -11.57 -6.94 -0.49
C GLY A 17 -12.88 -6.50 0.15
N GLY A 18 -13.30 -7.18 1.20
CA GLY A 18 -14.55 -6.89 1.89
C GLY A 18 -14.56 -5.53 2.58
N ALA A 19 -15.75 -4.92 2.67
CA ALA A 19 -15.92 -3.61 3.28
C ALA A 19 -15.50 -3.57 4.75
N VAL A 20 -15.83 -4.61 5.52
CA VAL A 20 -15.48 -4.70 6.95
C VAL A 20 -13.97 -4.76 7.13
N LYS A 21 -13.29 -5.61 6.36
CA LYS A 21 -11.84 -5.74 6.41
C LYS A 21 -11.13 -4.42 6.06
N ARG A 22 -11.61 -3.73 5.02
CA ARG A 22 -11.07 -2.43 4.63
C ARG A 22 -11.26 -1.37 5.71
N LEU A 23 -12.43 -1.35 6.34
CA LEU A 23 -12.73 -0.40 7.40
C LEU A 23 -11.87 -0.67 8.64
N LEU A 24 -11.75 -1.91 9.07
CA LEU A 24 -10.89 -2.29 10.20
C LEU A 24 -9.43 -1.90 9.95
N TRP A 25 -8.94 -2.18 8.76
CA TRP A 25 -7.57 -1.80 8.41
C TRP A 25 -7.38 -0.28 8.39
N TYR A 26 -8.36 0.47 7.92
CA TYR A 26 -8.30 1.93 7.95
C TYR A 26 -7.96 2.46 9.35
N PHE A 27 -8.66 1.98 10.37
CA PHE A 27 -8.42 2.39 11.75
C PHE A 27 -7.07 1.91 12.27
N VAL A 28 -6.69 0.68 11.99
CA VAL A 28 -5.37 0.14 12.37
C VAL A 28 -4.25 0.97 11.74
N ASN A 29 -4.39 1.29 10.46
CA ASN A 29 -3.40 2.09 9.74
C ASN A 29 -3.24 3.48 10.36
N VAL A 30 -4.34 4.14 10.68
CA VAL A 30 -4.30 5.46 11.31
C VAL A 30 -3.69 5.41 12.71
N LEU A 31 -4.07 4.42 13.52
CA LEU A 31 -3.68 4.37 14.93
C LEU A 31 -2.23 3.87 15.12
N PHE A 32 -1.76 2.95 14.28
CA PHE A 32 -0.47 2.28 14.48
C PHE A 32 0.59 2.64 13.44
N PHE A 33 0.22 2.95 12.21
CA PHE A 33 1.16 3.21 11.11
C PHE A 33 1.34 4.69 10.85
N LEU A 34 0.27 5.44 10.71
CA LEU A 34 0.31 6.89 10.51
C LEU A 34 0.53 7.67 11.79
N ASN A 35 0.60 7.00 12.93
CA ASN A 35 0.85 7.62 14.22
C ASN A 35 2.36 7.86 14.39
N PRO A 36 2.84 9.12 14.46
CA PRO A 36 4.26 9.40 14.59
C PRO A 36 4.83 9.01 15.97
N PHE A 37 3.96 8.75 16.95
CA PHE A 37 4.38 8.33 18.30
C PHE A 37 4.58 6.82 18.42
N ASN A 38 4.39 6.06 17.35
CA ASN A 38 4.61 4.61 17.35
C ASN A 38 5.84 4.24 16.50
N PRO A 39 7.05 4.14 17.09
CA PRO A 39 8.24 3.77 16.36
C PRO A 39 8.46 2.26 16.27
N PHE A 40 7.59 1.44 16.86
CA PHE A 40 7.81 0.01 17.05
C PHE A 40 7.44 -0.80 15.81
N SER A 41 8.44 -1.32 15.10
CA SER A 41 8.23 -2.16 13.91
C SER A 41 7.56 -3.49 14.23
N GLY A 42 7.86 -4.08 15.37
CA GLY A 42 7.35 -5.40 15.74
C GLY A 42 5.83 -5.50 15.74
N ILE A 43 5.15 -4.53 16.36
CA ILE A 43 3.69 -4.52 16.36
C ILE A 43 3.13 -4.26 14.96
N LYS A 44 3.77 -3.40 14.18
CA LYS A 44 3.34 -3.10 12.80
C LYS A 44 3.42 -4.35 11.92
N VAL A 45 4.50 -5.10 12.01
CA VAL A 45 4.67 -6.36 11.25
C VAL A 45 3.60 -7.37 11.65
N ARG A 46 3.32 -7.52 12.93
CA ARG A 46 2.28 -8.44 13.41
C ARG A 46 0.89 -8.04 12.88
N LEU A 47 0.58 -6.75 12.89
CA LEU A 47 -0.69 -6.25 12.37
C LEU A 47 -0.80 -6.46 10.86
N LEU A 48 0.28 -6.22 10.13
CA LEU A 48 0.30 -6.50 8.68
C LEU A 48 0.01 -7.96 8.39
N ARG A 49 0.67 -8.87 9.12
CA ARG A 49 0.46 -10.32 8.95
C ARG A 49 -0.96 -10.73 9.30
N LEU A 50 -1.53 -10.15 10.36
CA LEU A 50 -2.91 -10.41 10.77
C LEU A 50 -3.90 -10.05 9.67
N PHE A 51 -3.63 -8.97 8.94
CA PHE A 51 -4.47 -8.52 7.82
C PHE A 51 -4.07 -9.12 6.46
N GLY A 52 -3.21 -10.13 6.46
CA GLY A 52 -2.93 -10.93 5.26
C GLY A 52 -1.66 -10.58 4.49
N ALA A 53 -0.83 -9.65 4.97
CA ALA A 53 0.45 -9.38 4.36
C ALA A 53 1.44 -10.53 4.60
N GLN A 54 2.31 -10.75 3.63
CA GLN A 54 3.46 -11.66 3.78
C GLN A 54 4.68 -10.80 4.12
N VAL A 55 5.15 -10.90 5.35
CA VAL A 55 6.27 -10.10 5.84
C VAL A 55 7.34 -11.01 6.41
N GLY A 56 8.56 -10.87 5.91
CA GLY A 56 9.70 -11.66 6.35
C GLY A 56 10.21 -11.26 7.74
N VAL A 57 11.34 -11.83 8.13
CA VAL A 57 11.97 -11.54 9.42
C VAL A 57 12.81 -10.27 9.33
N GLY A 58 12.97 -9.57 10.45
CA GLY A 58 13.86 -8.41 10.54
C GLY A 58 13.42 -7.19 9.75
N VAL A 59 12.16 -7.13 9.33
CA VAL A 59 11.61 -5.98 8.60
C VAL A 59 11.44 -4.80 9.54
N ASN A 60 11.91 -3.64 9.09
CA ASN A 60 11.80 -2.40 9.84
C ASN A 60 10.82 -1.46 9.13
N ILE A 61 9.81 -0.99 9.86
CA ILE A 61 8.81 -0.06 9.35
C ILE A 61 8.84 1.19 10.21
N LYS A 62 9.27 2.28 9.60
CA LYS A 62 9.43 3.57 10.27
C LYS A 62 8.06 4.22 10.54
N PRO A 63 8.01 5.27 11.40
CA PRO A 63 6.77 6.00 11.63
C PRO A 63 6.18 6.63 10.38
N ASN A 64 4.87 6.85 10.42
CA ASN A 64 4.11 7.54 9.39
C ASN A 64 4.18 6.87 8.00
N VAL A 65 4.26 5.55 7.98
CA VAL A 65 4.13 4.75 6.75
C VAL A 65 2.64 4.49 6.49
N ASN A 66 2.19 4.80 5.29
CA ASN A 66 0.80 4.61 4.87
C ASN A 66 0.71 3.40 3.95
N ILE A 67 -0.04 2.38 4.35
CA ILE A 67 -0.25 1.15 3.56
C ILE A 67 -1.75 1.00 3.30
N LYS A 68 -2.11 0.88 2.02
CA LYS A 68 -3.52 0.81 1.62
C LYS A 68 -4.15 -0.53 1.98
N TYR A 69 -3.59 -1.65 1.51
CA TYR A 69 -4.16 -2.98 1.70
C TYR A 69 -3.10 -4.02 2.03
N PRO A 70 -2.95 -4.44 3.29
CA PRO A 70 -1.93 -5.42 3.68
C PRO A 70 -2.02 -6.76 2.95
N TRP A 71 -3.24 -7.20 2.62
CA TRP A 71 -3.44 -8.46 1.91
C TRP A 71 -2.95 -8.45 0.47
N LEU A 72 -2.54 -7.30 -0.04
CA LEU A 72 -1.89 -7.12 -1.35
C LEU A 72 -0.45 -6.63 -1.19
N LEU A 73 0.24 -7.11 -0.14
CA LEU A 73 1.60 -6.69 0.17
C LEU A 73 2.46 -7.88 0.57
N GLU A 74 3.67 -7.93 -0.01
CA GLU A 74 4.72 -8.86 0.37
C GLU A 74 6.01 -8.08 0.59
N ILE A 75 6.67 -8.31 1.73
CA ILE A 75 7.95 -7.69 2.08
C ILE A 75 8.92 -8.79 2.48
N GLY A 76 10.05 -8.87 1.80
CA GLY A 76 11.10 -9.84 2.08
C GLY A 76 11.90 -9.53 3.34
N ASP A 77 12.76 -10.46 3.72
CA ASP A 77 13.54 -10.38 4.96
C ASP A 77 14.46 -9.16 4.99
N TYR A 78 14.61 -8.57 6.17
CA TYR A 78 15.56 -7.48 6.46
C TYR A 78 15.36 -6.21 5.63
N SER A 79 14.21 -6.06 5.00
CA SER A 79 13.90 -4.86 4.24
C SER A 79 13.44 -3.74 5.16
N TRP A 80 13.72 -2.51 4.75
CA TRP A 80 13.41 -1.30 5.51
C TRP A 80 12.43 -0.43 4.73
N ILE A 81 11.36 -0.02 5.39
CA ILE A 81 10.39 0.93 4.85
C ILE A 81 10.60 2.26 5.58
N GLY A 82 11.07 3.26 4.86
CA GLY A 82 11.44 4.57 5.42
C GLY A 82 10.24 5.39 5.91
N GLU A 83 10.54 6.44 6.67
CA GLU A 83 9.50 7.33 7.18
C GLU A 83 8.73 8.00 6.03
N ASN A 84 7.44 8.19 6.24
CA ASN A 84 6.55 8.87 5.28
C ASN A 84 6.41 8.13 3.94
N VAL A 85 6.79 6.87 3.85
CA VAL A 85 6.55 6.06 2.65
C VAL A 85 5.05 5.82 2.51
N TRP A 86 4.56 5.95 1.29
CA TRP A 86 3.18 5.64 0.94
C TRP A 86 3.15 4.48 -0.04
N ILE A 87 2.54 3.38 0.39
CA ILE A 87 2.29 2.21 -0.46
C ILE A 87 0.81 2.18 -0.78
N ASP A 88 0.48 2.68 -1.97
CA ASP A 88 -0.90 2.72 -2.48
C ASP A 88 -1.13 1.48 -3.35
N ASN A 89 -1.14 0.33 -2.68
CA ASN A 89 -1.18 -0.98 -3.33
C ASN A 89 -2.61 -1.42 -3.66
N LEU A 90 -3.19 -0.77 -4.66
CA LEU A 90 -4.50 -1.16 -5.20
C LEU A 90 -4.48 -2.57 -5.79
N VAL A 91 -3.32 -3.04 -6.22
CA VAL A 91 -3.02 -4.43 -6.58
C VAL A 91 -1.72 -4.82 -5.89
N GLN A 92 -1.22 -6.03 -6.15
CA GLN A 92 -0.07 -6.59 -5.43
C GLN A 92 1.18 -5.70 -5.55
N VAL A 93 1.78 -5.40 -4.41
CA VAL A 93 3.14 -4.85 -4.28
C VAL A 93 4.01 -5.89 -3.62
N THR A 94 5.12 -6.24 -4.26
CA THR A 94 6.10 -7.19 -3.75
C THR A 94 7.43 -6.49 -3.59
N ILE A 95 7.94 -6.47 -2.38
CA ILE A 95 9.25 -5.90 -2.03
C ILE A 95 10.16 -7.06 -1.64
N GLY A 96 11.31 -7.17 -2.28
CA GLY A 96 12.24 -8.26 -2.06
C GLY A 96 12.96 -8.20 -0.72
N THR A 97 13.97 -9.05 -0.58
CA THR A 97 14.84 -9.15 0.60
C THR A 97 15.95 -8.11 0.54
N ASN A 98 16.34 -7.56 1.68
CA ASN A 98 17.40 -6.55 1.79
C ASN A 98 17.15 -5.29 0.94
N VAL A 99 15.90 -4.89 0.82
CA VAL A 99 15.52 -3.66 0.10
C VAL A 99 15.35 -2.52 1.09
N CYS A 100 15.86 -1.35 0.74
CA CYS A 100 15.60 -0.13 1.49
C CYS A 100 14.73 0.80 0.64
N ILE A 101 13.49 1.03 1.10
CA ILE A 101 12.62 2.04 0.50
C ILE A 101 12.89 3.35 1.22
N SER A 102 13.40 4.33 0.49
CA SER A 102 13.79 5.61 1.06
C SER A 102 12.60 6.38 1.62
N GLN A 103 12.87 7.20 2.61
CA GLN A 103 11.85 8.06 3.21
C GLN A 103 11.13 8.90 2.15
N GLY A 104 9.83 9.05 2.31
CA GLY A 104 9.01 9.84 1.40
C GLY A 104 8.72 9.20 0.06
N ALA A 105 9.22 7.99 -0.23
CA ALA A 105 8.92 7.32 -1.49
C ALA A 105 7.43 6.96 -1.59
N MET A 106 6.92 6.95 -2.81
CA MET A 106 5.55 6.57 -3.11
C MET A 106 5.55 5.38 -4.07
N LEU A 107 4.88 4.29 -3.68
CA LEU A 107 4.67 3.14 -4.53
C LEU A 107 3.20 3.13 -4.95
N LEU A 108 2.93 3.64 -6.14
CA LEU A 108 1.58 3.89 -6.63
C LEU A 108 1.22 2.88 -7.72
N CYS A 109 0.29 1.97 -7.42
CA CYS A 109 -0.20 0.99 -8.39
C CYS A 109 -1.29 1.54 -9.30
N GLY A 110 -1.94 2.63 -8.90
CA GLY A 110 -3.10 3.17 -9.60
C GLY A 110 -2.78 4.35 -10.49
N ASN A 111 -3.50 4.43 -11.60
CA ASN A 111 -3.51 5.58 -12.49
C ASN A 111 -4.88 5.66 -13.14
N HIS A 112 -5.12 6.72 -13.88
CA HIS A 112 -6.37 6.90 -14.61
C HIS A 112 -6.12 7.18 -16.07
N ASN A 113 -6.98 6.64 -16.94
CA ASN A 113 -6.88 6.90 -18.37
C ASN A 113 -7.52 8.27 -18.66
N TYR A 114 -6.69 9.30 -18.65
CA TYR A 114 -7.13 10.68 -18.92
C TYR A 114 -7.58 10.91 -20.35
N LYS A 115 -7.30 9.97 -21.25
CA LYS A 115 -7.73 10.04 -22.66
C LYS A 115 -9.18 9.62 -22.84
N LEU A 116 -9.78 8.97 -21.86
CA LEU A 116 -11.20 8.58 -21.87
C LEU A 116 -12.03 9.55 -21.03
N PRO A 117 -13.24 9.93 -21.49
CA PRO A 117 -14.13 10.78 -20.69
C PRO A 117 -14.48 10.18 -19.35
N THR A 118 -14.54 8.86 -19.25
CA THR A 118 -14.87 8.12 -18.03
C THR A 118 -13.70 8.02 -17.05
N PHE A 119 -12.50 8.43 -17.43
CA PHE A 119 -11.31 8.49 -16.56
C PHE A 119 -11.01 7.15 -15.90
N ASP A 120 -11.09 6.06 -16.67
CA ASP A 120 -11.03 4.70 -16.16
C ASP A 120 -9.79 4.45 -15.29
N LEU A 121 -10.00 3.72 -14.19
CA LEU A 121 -8.91 3.30 -13.33
C LEU A 121 -8.04 2.26 -14.04
N ILE A 122 -6.73 2.49 -14.01
CA ILE A 122 -5.72 1.56 -14.49
C ILE A 122 -4.88 1.14 -13.29
N VAL A 123 -4.73 -0.16 -13.06
CA VAL A 123 -3.90 -0.69 -11.96
C VAL A 123 -2.87 -1.65 -12.50
N LYS A 124 -1.65 -1.60 -11.96
CA LYS A 124 -0.55 -2.50 -12.28
C LYS A 124 0.23 -2.86 -11.03
N PRO A 125 0.64 -4.13 -10.86
CA PRO A 125 1.46 -4.52 -9.73
C PRO A 125 2.85 -3.90 -9.81
N ILE A 126 3.49 -3.79 -8.64
CA ILE A 126 4.86 -3.31 -8.50
C ILE A 126 5.69 -4.44 -7.89
N ILE A 127 6.82 -4.74 -8.50
CA ILE A 127 7.80 -5.70 -7.99
C ILE A 127 9.13 -4.98 -7.83
N ILE A 128 9.62 -4.93 -6.59
CA ILE A 128 10.96 -4.44 -6.27
C ILE A 128 11.80 -5.67 -5.95
N GLU A 129 12.79 -5.94 -6.76
CA GLU A 129 13.64 -7.10 -6.62
C GLU A 129 14.57 -6.99 -5.42
N ASN A 130 15.22 -8.09 -5.04
CA ASN A 130 16.14 -8.11 -3.92
C ASN A 130 17.25 -7.06 -4.08
N GLY A 131 17.55 -6.42 -2.99
CA GLY A 131 18.59 -5.41 -2.93
C GLY A 131 19.98 -5.97 -2.68
#